data_8ed07f4462e100fe9f87691ad88368bc
#
_entry.id   8ed07f4462e100fe9f87691ad88368bc
#
_cell.length_a   1.000
_cell.length_b   1.000
_cell.length_c   1.000
_cell.angle_alpha   90.00
_cell.angle_beta   90.00
_cell.angle_gamma   90.00
#
_symmetry.space_group_name_H-M   'P 1'
#
loop_
_entity.id
_entity.type
_entity.pdbx_description
1 polymer ?
#
loop_
_entity_poly.entity_id
_entity_poly.type
_entity_poly.pdbx_seq_one_letter_code
_entity_poly.pdbx_strand_id
1 'polypeptide(L)'
;MSTQPTTDPAPLHVDAIQPGDSFDLGSYTMRRDEVIDFAARYDPQPFHLDDAAGAAHPFFDRLSASGWHTTMVMHLLWFRFAEAHSLKTLAGVEVEHIRWLRPVYPDDVLTGEVEFLSIRPSQSKPERSLGTIRNSLTNQNGDQVSSMVVTAIFMRNPDGEEKS
;
A
#
# COMPACT_ATOMS: atom_id res chain seq x y z
N MET A 1 -10.88 -11.95 -31.77
CA MET A 1 -10.61 -11.13 -30.59
C MET A 1 -11.50 -11.65 -29.46
N SER A 2 -10.94 -12.54 -28.61
CA SER A 2 -11.67 -13.08 -27.45
C SER A 2 -11.51 -12.12 -26.29
N THR A 3 -12.57 -11.39 -25.98
CA THR A 3 -12.71 -10.68 -24.69
C THR A 3 -12.94 -11.75 -23.62
N GLN A 4 -11.92 -12.06 -22.84
CA GLN A 4 -12.14 -12.78 -21.58
C GLN A 4 -13.00 -11.88 -20.67
N PRO A 5 -14.05 -12.43 -20.04
CA PRO A 5 -14.79 -11.69 -19.03
C PRO A 5 -13.84 -11.43 -17.86
N THR A 6 -13.55 -10.16 -17.58
CA THR A 6 -12.95 -9.74 -16.32
C THR A 6 -14.03 -9.98 -15.25
N THR A 7 -13.96 -11.12 -14.57
CA THR A 7 -14.75 -11.30 -13.36
C THR A 7 -14.21 -10.33 -12.33
N ASP A 8 -15.04 -9.38 -11.90
CA ASP A 8 -14.70 -8.52 -10.78
C ASP A 8 -14.32 -9.40 -9.57
N PRO A 9 -13.27 -9.02 -8.83
CA PRO A 9 -12.87 -9.78 -7.66
C PRO A 9 -14.03 -9.89 -6.67
N ALA A 10 -14.15 -11.05 -6.00
CA ALA A 10 -15.21 -11.27 -5.03
C ALA A 10 -15.12 -10.26 -3.87
N PRO A 11 -16.25 -9.75 -3.37
CA PRO A 11 -16.28 -8.87 -2.21
C PRO A 11 -15.60 -9.53 -1.01
N LEU A 12 -14.77 -8.76 -0.30
CA LEU A 12 -14.10 -9.20 0.92
C LEU A 12 -14.73 -8.50 2.13
N HIS A 13 -15.29 -9.29 3.03
CA HIS A 13 -15.86 -8.77 4.26
C HIS A 13 -14.87 -8.88 5.41
N VAL A 14 -14.71 -7.80 6.16
CA VAL A 14 -13.78 -7.75 7.29
C VAL A 14 -14.05 -8.85 8.32
N ASP A 15 -15.30 -9.28 8.45
CA ASP A 15 -15.72 -10.34 9.38
C ASP A 15 -15.23 -11.75 8.97
N ALA A 16 -14.85 -11.93 7.71
CA ALA A 16 -14.29 -13.19 7.20
C ALA A 16 -12.77 -13.26 7.31
N ILE A 17 -12.10 -12.12 7.55
CA ILE A 17 -10.64 -12.02 7.63
C ILE A 17 -10.15 -12.48 9.01
N GLN A 18 -9.08 -13.26 9.01
CA GLN A 18 -8.42 -13.73 10.23
C GLN A 18 -7.03 -13.12 10.37
N PRO A 19 -6.51 -12.97 11.60
CA PRO A 19 -5.10 -12.64 11.81
C PRO A 19 -4.19 -13.66 11.09
N GLY A 20 -3.23 -13.16 10.32
CA GLY A 20 -2.32 -13.94 9.48
C GLY A 20 -2.76 -14.04 8.02
N ASP A 21 -3.99 -13.64 7.66
CA ASP A 21 -4.39 -13.58 6.26
C ASP A 21 -3.59 -12.51 5.52
N SER A 22 -3.10 -12.89 4.33
CA SER A 22 -2.34 -12.00 3.45
C SER A 22 -2.97 -11.92 2.06
N PHE A 23 -2.86 -10.76 1.42
CA PHE A 23 -3.40 -10.52 0.09
C PHE A 23 -2.39 -9.74 -0.77
N ASP A 24 -2.32 -10.12 -2.05
CA ASP A 24 -1.58 -9.39 -3.08
C ASP A 24 -2.34 -8.10 -3.44
N LEU A 25 -1.66 -6.98 -3.40
CA LEU A 25 -2.21 -5.65 -3.72
C LEU A 25 -1.97 -5.25 -5.18
N GLY A 26 -1.35 -6.13 -5.99
CA GLY A 26 -0.89 -5.81 -7.32
C GLY A 26 0.42 -5.03 -7.34
N SER A 27 0.74 -4.44 -8.48
CA SER A 27 2.02 -3.79 -8.69
C SER A 27 1.90 -2.37 -9.22
N TYR A 28 2.98 -1.60 -9.06
CA TYR A 28 3.12 -0.23 -9.52
C TYR A 28 4.52 0.01 -10.07
N THR A 29 4.62 0.60 -11.26
CA THR A 29 5.91 1.02 -11.82
C THR A 29 6.19 2.47 -11.40
N MET A 30 7.33 2.70 -10.77
CA MET A 30 7.78 4.02 -10.32
C MET A 30 8.21 4.86 -11.52
N ARG A 31 7.32 5.71 -12.02
CA ARG A 31 7.61 6.55 -13.17
C ARG A 31 8.52 7.71 -12.79
N ARG A 32 9.52 7.99 -13.64
CA ARG A 32 10.52 9.04 -13.39
C ARG A 32 9.89 10.43 -13.23
N ASP A 33 8.94 10.77 -14.07
CA ASP A 33 8.23 12.05 -14.02
C ASP A 33 7.47 12.21 -12.69
N GLU A 34 6.77 11.18 -12.23
CA GLU A 34 6.06 11.18 -10.94
C GLU A 34 7.01 11.28 -9.75
N VAL A 35 8.18 10.61 -9.81
CA VAL A 35 9.21 10.69 -8.76
C VAL A 35 9.68 12.12 -8.59
N ILE A 36 10.00 12.81 -9.69
CA ILE A 36 10.46 14.20 -9.68
C ILE A 36 9.34 15.15 -9.25
N ASP A 37 8.12 14.98 -9.79
CA ASP A 37 6.98 15.84 -9.46
C ASP A 37 6.59 15.75 -7.99
N PHE A 38 6.59 14.53 -7.42
CA PHE A 38 6.36 14.34 -5.99
C PHE A 38 7.44 15.03 -5.15
N ALA A 39 8.70 14.79 -5.49
CA ALA A 39 9.82 15.35 -4.76
C ALA A 39 9.82 16.88 -4.80
N ALA A 40 9.60 17.47 -5.97
CA ALA A 40 9.55 18.92 -6.14
C ALA A 40 8.51 19.60 -5.23
N ARG A 41 7.41 18.89 -4.92
CA ARG A 41 6.31 19.43 -4.08
C ARG A 41 6.49 19.15 -2.59
N TYR A 42 6.99 17.97 -2.22
CA TYR A 42 6.87 17.46 -0.86
C TYR A 42 8.20 17.07 -0.21
N ASP A 43 9.26 16.83 -0.99
CA ASP A 43 10.58 16.42 -0.49
C ASP A 43 11.68 16.87 -1.46
N PRO A 44 11.93 18.20 -1.59
CA PRO A 44 12.76 18.77 -2.64
C PRO A 44 14.27 18.62 -2.35
N GLN A 45 14.70 17.45 -1.95
CA GLN A 45 16.10 17.13 -1.76
C GLN A 45 16.77 16.87 -3.13
N PRO A 46 17.99 17.37 -3.37
CA PRO A 46 18.63 17.29 -4.69
C PRO A 46 18.70 15.87 -5.28
N PHE A 47 18.97 14.87 -4.44
CA PHE A 47 19.05 13.45 -4.84
C PHE A 47 17.69 12.80 -5.18
N HIS A 48 16.58 13.51 -4.97
CA HIS A 48 15.25 13.13 -5.43
C HIS A 48 14.81 13.89 -6.68
N LEU A 49 15.64 14.83 -7.18
CA LEU A 49 15.32 15.68 -8.31
C LEU A 49 16.25 15.48 -9.50
N ASP A 50 17.50 15.04 -9.28
CA ASP A 50 18.55 15.00 -10.29
C ASP A 50 19.45 13.76 -10.14
N ASP A 51 19.83 13.15 -11.27
CA ASP A 51 20.69 11.96 -11.28
C ASP A 51 22.11 12.23 -10.80
N ALA A 52 22.70 13.38 -11.15
CA ALA A 52 24.06 13.70 -10.73
C ALA A 52 24.11 13.91 -9.21
N ALA A 53 23.09 14.56 -8.66
CA ALA A 53 22.95 14.72 -7.22
C ALA A 53 22.72 13.38 -6.50
N GLY A 54 21.92 12.49 -7.10
CA GLY A 54 21.73 11.13 -6.61
C GLY A 54 23.02 10.33 -6.61
N ALA A 55 23.74 10.33 -7.74
CA ALA A 55 25.01 9.63 -7.88
C ALA A 55 26.12 10.16 -6.95
N ALA A 56 26.07 11.43 -6.58
CA ALA A 56 27.02 12.03 -5.63
C ALA A 56 26.68 11.74 -4.16
N HIS A 57 25.47 11.19 -3.90
CA HIS A 57 25.03 10.91 -2.54
C HIS A 57 25.62 9.57 -2.04
N PRO A 58 26.05 9.46 -0.76
CA PRO A 58 26.72 8.25 -0.26
C PRO A 58 25.85 7.00 -0.19
N PHE A 59 24.50 7.11 -0.31
CA PHE A 59 23.55 6.01 -0.20
C PHE A 59 22.78 5.71 -1.48
N PHE A 60 22.91 6.53 -2.52
CA PHE A 60 22.18 6.35 -3.79
C PHE A 60 23.16 6.26 -4.95
N ASP A 61 22.77 5.56 -6.02
CA ASP A 61 23.55 5.43 -7.24
C ASP A 61 23.12 6.39 -8.36
N ARG A 62 21.91 6.92 -8.22
CA ARG A 62 21.24 7.82 -9.17
C ARG A 62 20.05 8.50 -8.49
N LEU A 63 19.28 9.27 -9.25
CA LEU A 63 18.01 9.84 -8.78
C LEU A 63 17.17 8.73 -8.10
N SER A 64 16.83 8.96 -6.84
CA SER A 64 16.02 8.03 -6.02
C SER A 64 14.65 8.63 -5.71
N ALA A 65 13.65 7.78 -5.56
CA ALA A 65 12.33 8.22 -5.09
C ALA A 65 12.39 8.62 -3.61
N SER A 66 11.62 9.65 -3.24
CA SER A 66 11.39 9.95 -1.83
C SER A 66 10.74 8.76 -1.13
N GLY A 67 11.17 8.47 0.10
CA GLY A 67 10.53 7.46 0.94
C GLY A 67 9.03 7.74 1.14
N TRP A 68 8.65 9.00 1.24
CA TRP A 68 7.24 9.39 1.31
C TRP A 68 6.46 9.05 0.05
N HIS A 69 7.06 9.21 -1.15
CA HIS A 69 6.44 8.80 -2.40
C HIS A 69 6.22 7.27 -2.42
N THR A 70 7.24 6.50 -2.03
CA THR A 70 7.15 5.03 -1.89
C THR A 70 6.01 4.64 -0.94
N THR A 71 5.85 5.36 0.17
CA THR A 71 4.75 5.14 1.12
C THR A 71 3.39 5.46 0.51
N MET A 72 3.28 6.52 -0.29
CA MET A 72 2.04 6.85 -0.99
C MET A 72 1.67 5.83 -2.05
N VAL A 73 2.64 5.27 -2.76
CA VAL A 73 2.41 4.15 -3.71
C VAL A 73 1.89 2.91 -2.96
N MET A 74 2.46 2.58 -1.81
CA MET A 74 1.95 1.50 -0.93
C MET A 74 0.49 1.73 -0.54
N HIS A 75 0.16 2.95 -0.10
CA HIS A 75 -1.21 3.33 0.25
C HIS A 75 -2.16 3.27 -0.95
N LEU A 76 -1.71 3.70 -2.13
CA LEU A 76 -2.49 3.64 -3.36
C LEU A 76 -2.83 2.19 -3.75
N LEU A 77 -1.88 1.26 -3.64
CA LEU A 77 -2.11 -0.16 -3.91
C LEU A 77 -3.12 -0.74 -2.92
N TRP A 78 -2.99 -0.44 -1.63
CA TRP A 78 -3.98 -0.79 -0.61
C TRP A 78 -5.37 -0.26 -0.95
N PHE A 79 -5.48 1.03 -1.32
CA PHE A 79 -6.76 1.65 -1.67
C PHE A 79 -7.43 0.95 -2.87
N ARG A 80 -6.65 0.68 -3.94
CA ARG A 80 -7.15 -0.03 -5.14
C ARG A 80 -7.64 -1.43 -4.81
N PHE A 81 -6.91 -2.15 -3.98
CA PHE A 81 -7.32 -3.47 -3.51
C PHE A 81 -8.62 -3.40 -2.70
N ALA A 82 -8.70 -2.51 -1.72
CA ALA A 82 -9.87 -2.35 -0.88
C ALA A 82 -11.12 -1.98 -1.70
N GLU A 83 -10.96 -1.08 -2.69
CA GLU A 83 -12.04 -0.69 -3.61
C GLU A 83 -12.49 -1.87 -4.47
N ALA A 84 -11.55 -2.57 -5.12
CA ALA A 84 -11.84 -3.72 -5.98
C ALA A 84 -12.57 -4.84 -5.25
N HIS A 85 -12.24 -5.07 -3.98
CA HIS A 85 -12.87 -6.10 -3.14
C HIS A 85 -14.04 -5.57 -2.28
N SER A 86 -14.49 -4.34 -2.49
CA SER A 86 -15.56 -3.72 -1.69
C SER A 86 -15.28 -3.73 -0.18
N LEU A 87 -14.02 -3.81 0.22
CA LEU A 87 -13.60 -3.78 1.62
C LEU A 87 -13.67 -2.34 2.15
N LYS A 88 -14.67 -2.04 2.96
CA LYS A 88 -14.96 -0.68 3.42
C LYS A 88 -14.05 -0.27 4.58
N THR A 89 -12.97 0.43 4.27
CA THR A 89 -12.14 1.13 5.24
C THR A 89 -12.73 2.50 5.52
N LEU A 90 -13.03 2.80 6.78
CA LEU A 90 -13.66 4.06 7.19
C LEU A 90 -12.62 5.15 7.50
N ALA A 91 -11.55 4.80 8.19
CA ALA A 91 -10.47 5.71 8.56
C ALA A 91 -9.22 4.97 8.99
N GLY A 92 -8.04 5.52 8.69
CA GLY A 92 -6.81 5.21 9.40
C GLY A 92 -6.81 5.91 10.75
N VAL A 93 -6.35 5.20 11.79
CA VAL A 93 -6.33 5.72 13.17
C VAL A 93 -4.91 6.01 13.62
N GLU A 94 -3.99 5.12 13.26
CA GLU A 94 -2.62 5.18 13.73
C GLU A 94 -1.68 4.55 12.71
N VAL A 95 -0.49 5.12 12.56
CA VAL A 95 0.64 4.51 11.89
C VAL A 95 1.70 4.27 12.97
N GLU A 96 1.95 2.98 13.31
CA GLU A 96 2.92 2.64 14.34
C GLU A 96 4.35 2.90 13.88
N HIS A 97 4.66 2.49 12.66
CA HIS A 97 5.95 2.75 12.04
C HIS A 97 5.90 2.64 10.52
N ILE A 98 6.80 3.37 9.88
CA ILE A 98 7.15 3.23 8.46
C ILE A 98 8.64 2.90 8.41
N ARG A 99 9.03 1.94 7.57
CA ARG A 99 10.42 1.56 7.34
C ARG A 99 10.74 1.62 5.86
N TRP A 100 11.76 2.36 5.51
CA TRP A 100 12.38 2.40 4.18
C TRP A 100 13.66 1.57 4.25
N LEU A 101 13.59 0.36 3.73
CA LEU A 101 14.62 -0.66 3.90
C LEU A 101 15.68 -0.60 2.80
N ARG A 102 15.28 -0.17 1.60
CA ARG A 102 16.14 -0.02 0.44
C ARG A 102 15.72 1.19 -0.39
N PRO A 103 16.63 1.83 -1.11
CA PRO A 103 16.29 2.85 -2.10
C PRO A 103 15.35 2.30 -3.18
N VAL A 104 14.45 3.15 -3.63
CA VAL A 104 13.58 2.90 -4.77
C VAL A 104 13.94 3.88 -5.87
N TYR A 105 14.04 3.39 -7.09
CA TYR A 105 14.47 4.15 -8.24
C TYR A 105 13.38 4.26 -9.31
N PRO A 106 13.45 5.23 -10.22
CA PRO A 106 12.64 5.23 -11.42
C PRO A 106 12.75 3.89 -12.17
N ASP A 107 11.63 3.45 -12.71
CA ASP A 107 11.42 2.18 -13.42
C ASP A 107 11.39 0.92 -12.53
N ASP A 108 11.61 1.04 -11.22
CA ASP A 108 11.36 -0.07 -10.31
C ASP A 108 9.87 -0.48 -10.37
N VAL A 109 9.63 -1.79 -10.42
CA VAL A 109 8.29 -2.38 -10.33
C VAL A 109 8.09 -2.85 -8.88
N LEU A 110 7.20 -2.18 -8.18
CA LEU A 110 6.89 -2.48 -6.77
C LEU A 110 5.63 -3.34 -6.70
N THR A 111 5.73 -4.50 -6.06
CA THR A 111 4.59 -5.37 -5.76
C THR A 111 4.21 -5.19 -4.30
N GLY A 112 2.92 -4.95 -4.05
CA GLY A 112 2.37 -4.72 -2.71
C GLY A 112 1.78 -5.99 -2.12
N GLU A 113 1.94 -6.15 -0.80
CA GLU A 113 1.25 -7.18 -0.02
C GLU A 113 0.68 -6.52 1.25
N VAL A 114 -0.49 -6.99 1.68
CA VAL A 114 -1.05 -6.68 3.01
C VAL A 114 -1.20 -7.96 3.82
N GLU A 115 -0.83 -7.90 5.10
CA GLU A 115 -1.09 -8.93 6.10
C GLU A 115 -1.93 -8.34 7.23
N PHE A 116 -2.99 -9.02 7.61
CA PHE A 116 -3.81 -8.65 8.77
C PHE A 116 -3.18 -9.22 10.04
N LEU A 117 -2.60 -8.35 10.85
CA LEU A 117 -1.94 -8.73 12.10
C LEU A 117 -2.93 -8.97 13.24
N SER A 118 -3.98 -8.17 13.29
CA SER A 118 -5.07 -8.32 14.23
C SER A 118 -6.35 -7.72 13.67
N ILE A 119 -7.47 -8.28 14.11
CA ILE A 119 -8.78 -7.73 13.80
C ILE A 119 -9.70 -7.99 14.99
N ARG A 120 -10.47 -6.99 15.40
CA ARG A 120 -11.40 -7.12 16.50
C ARG A 120 -12.60 -6.21 16.32
N PRO A 121 -13.81 -6.66 16.71
CA PRO A 121 -14.97 -5.79 16.76
C PRO A 121 -14.73 -4.59 17.69
N SER A 122 -15.32 -3.47 17.33
CA SER A 122 -15.36 -2.28 18.20
C SER A 122 -16.28 -2.54 19.39
N GLN A 123 -15.83 -2.18 20.59
CA GLN A 123 -16.66 -2.32 21.80
C GLN A 123 -17.81 -1.32 21.85
N SER A 124 -17.63 -0.12 21.30
CA SER A 124 -18.63 0.96 21.32
C SER A 124 -19.48 1.07 20.08
N LYS A 125 -19.05 0.44 18.95
CA LYS A 125 -19.68 0.55 17.64
C LYS A 125 -19.69 -0.85 16.98
N PRO A 126 -20.72 -1.70 17.26
CA PRO A 126 -20.76 -3.09 16.79
C PRO A 126 -20.66 -3.24 15.27
N GLU A 127 -21.08 -2.23 14.52
CA GLU A 127 -21.00 -2.18 13.05
C GLU A 127 -19.58 -1.93 12.53
N ARG A 128 -18.57 -1.88 13.39
CA ARG A 128 -17.18 -1.58 13.05
C ARG A 128 -16.22 -2.59 13.65
N SER A 129 -15.09 -2.77 12.98
CA SER A 129 -13.91 -3.47 13.50
C SER A 129 -12.69 -2.58 13.46
N LEU A 130 -11.78 -2.75 14.41
CA LEU A 130 -10.41 -2.24 14.32
C LEU A 130 -9.54 -3.37 13.79
N GLY A 131 -8.76 -3.06 12.77
CA GLY A 131 -7.76 -3.98 12.22
C GLY A 131 -6.39 -3.32 12.18
N THR A 132 -5.38 -4.04 12.63
CA THR A 132 -3.97 -3.66 12.44
C THR A 132 -3.44 -4.46 11.27
N ILE A 133 -2.95 -3.76 10.26
CA ILE A 133 -2.43 -4.35 9.02
C ILE A 133 -0.98 -3.97 8.82
N ARG A 134 -0.20 -4.88 8.27
CA ARG A 134 1.13 -4.62 7.73
C ARG A 134 1.04 -4.57 6.22
N ASN A 135 1.41 -3.43 5.64
CA ASN A 135 1.64 -3.31 4.20
C ASN A 135 3.14 -3.41 3.93
N SER A 136 3.51 -4.07 2.85
CA SER A 136 4.89 -4.17 2.39
C SER A 136 4.99 -3.98 0.88
N LEU A 137 6.13 -3.47 0.44
CA LEU A 137 6.49 -3.37 -0.98
C LEU A 137 7.77 -4.15 -1.24
N THR A 138 7.75 -4.92 -2.31
CA THR A 138 8.90 -5.69 -2.81
C THR A 138 9.20 -5.23 -4.24
N ASN A 139 10.48 -5.06 -4.59
CA ASN A 139 10.89 -4.69 -5.94
C ASN A 139 10.93 -5.91 -6.89
N GLN A 140 11.25 -5.68 -8.16
CA GLN A 140 11.35 -6.70 -9.21
C GLN A 140 12.41 -7.77 -8.94
N ASN A 141 13.32 -7.55 -8.01
CA ASN A 141 14.37 -8.49 -7.62
C ASN A 141 13.97 -9.39 -6.45
N GLY A 142 12.77 -9.18 -5.87
CA GLY A 142 12.30 -9.87 -4.67
C GLY A 142 12.81 -9.25 -3.35
N ASP A 143 13.46 -8.08 -3.41
CA ASP A 143 13.90 -7.37 -2.21
C ASP A 143 12.75 -6.54 -1.62
N GLN A 144 12.51 -6.70 -0.32
CA GLN A 144 11.59 -5.81 0.39
C GLN A 144 12.20 -4.40 0.51
N VAL A 145 11.50 -3.41 -0.04
CA VAL A 145 11.97 -2.01 -0.07
C VAL A 145 11.33 -1.14 0.99
N SER A 146 10.10 -1.44 1.38
CA SER A 146 9.38 -0.67 2.41
C SER A 146 8.36 -1.51 3.14
N SER A 147 8.03 -1.12 4.38
CA SER A 147 6.91 -1.66 5.14
C SER A 147 6.29 -0.59 6.03
N MET A 148 5.00 -0.76 6.33
CA MET A 148 4.24 0.13 7.21
C MET A 148 3.22 -0.69 8.00
N VAL A 149 3.08 -0.40 9.29
CA VAL A 149 2.01 -0.96 10.13
C VAL A 149 1.00 0.13 10.46
N VAL A 150 -0.24 -0.14 10.15
CA VAL A 150 -1.36 0.81 10.29
C VAL A 150 -2.50 0.14 11.03
N THR A 151 -3.11 0.86 11.97
CA THR A 151 -4.40 0.52 12.54
C THR A 151 -5.50 1.34 11.85
N ALA A 152 -6.52 0.65 11.37
CA ALA A 152 -7.65 1.25 10.65
C ALA A 152 -8.99 0.74 11.17
N ILE A 153 -10.04 1.52 10.92
CA ILE A 153 -11.42 1.17 11.19
C ILE A 153 -12.06 0.65 9.90
N PHE A 154 -12.68 -0.51 10.00
CA PHE A 154 -13.41 -1.16 8.92
C PHE A 154 -14.91 -1.23 9.23
N MET A 155 -15.74 -1.11 8.20
CA MET A 155 -17.16 -1.40 8.31
C MET A 155 -17.38 -2.92 8.32
N ARG A 156 -18.17 -3.40 9.26
CA ARG A 156 -18.63 -4.77 9.34
C ARG A 156 -19.89 -4.98 8.49
N ASN A 157 -20.09 -6.20 8.08
CA ASN A 157 -21.36 -6.65 7.49
C ASN A 157 -21.89 -7.86 8.29
N PRO A 158 -22.42 -7.61 9.51
CA PRO A 158 -22.77 -8.69 10.45
C PRO A 158 -23.90 -9.60 9.94
N ASP A 159 -24.72 -9.11 9.01
CA ASP A 159 -25.95 -9.80 8.62
C ASP A 159 -25.82 -10.64 7.34
N GLY A 160 -24.64 -10.68 6.71
CA GLY A 160 -24.36 -11.56 5.57
C GLY A 160 -25.38 -11.47 4.41
N GLU A 161 -26.11 -10.37 4.30
CA GLU A 161 -27.06 -10.19 3.21
C GLU A 161 -26.31 -10.05 1.88
N GLU A 162 -26.18 -11.17 1.16
CA GLU A 162 -26.10 -11.16 -0.29
C GLU A 162 -27.33 -10.41 -0.82
N LYS A 163 -27.17 -9.14 -1.14
CA LYS A 163 -28.15 -8.49 -2.00
C LYS A 163 -27.99 -9.06 -3.40
N SER A 164 -28.92 -9.95 -3.74
CA SER A 164 -29.21 -10.45 -5.09
C SER A 164 -29.32 -9.32 -6.10
#